data_c45c4a54584dcce67cf6cbd508694700
#
_entry.id   c45c4a54584dcce67cf6cbd508694700
#
_cell.length_a   1.000
_cell.length_b   1.000
_cell.length_c   1.000
_cell.angle_alpha   90.00
_cell.angle_beta   90.00
_cell.angle_gamma   90.00
#
_symmetry.space_group_name_H-M   'P 1'
#
loop_
_entity.id
_entity.type
_entity.pdbx_description
1 polymer ?
#
loop_
_entity_poly.entity_id
_entity_poly.type
_entity_poly.pdbx_seq_one_letter_code
_entity_poly.pdbx_strand_id
1 'polypeptide(L)'
;MSMLPGPPTVEPPTGQTAELVAGPEEIRKMAQDDKHAGVRQRLWGFEARLDPSVTLEEYMHWAQIEREMEEEEYRQYKGIDTLGGGLLESVQQLFKPQDTQTIGNAPTSQYQEKGPRTEKNADTSDGESPTRPIAPSTHEFDAEWRNAVRALRTASWGGVFYLITTDILGWAQTPYVLANTGYGLGVGMFVLMGLAAAASGWMIWKTFLALDSSRFPVLSFGDPFFRLFGPKTRHAINFAQGLQMFLSVCVLQLGQTNVIAQLAESVNLCFIVCGIIALVVGMASGYLRSLKHLSWLSNASVWLNVTTFIIVCVAAAKYGPDPVPQVNGGILPKSWATHPAPVKTFIGVPPSQYQPTDTDLFAAEFNGINSIVYAYSGAVLFIAFLAEMRHPMDFWKAVFVAQFFICVVYSFFGAFSYTYYGQYSYSLVNQVVQPLGLQIAGNVLSLITGWLAIFLYFNVGLKTIYIEIGQELLKLPPITTTKGKYIWWGVGPIYWILAFVVAMSVPQFNAFTNFVGGLFSLNFTYSFAGMMYTALKVQQYGQLPGEGFDPATGVTTRHDGGPKRWMRGFLKGWKFTVPAFIYTCAGLAASGMGTWAAVLALEAAFGPGGSVTTSWTCTNPFYTG
;
A
#
# COMPACT_ATOMS: atom_id res chain seq x y z
N MET A 1 -6.78 1.54 63.21
CA MET A 1 -7.28 0.98 61.96
C MET A 1 -6.12 0.87 60.99
N SER A 2 -5.67 -0.36 60.76
CA SER A 2 -4.43 -0.74 60.09
C SER A 2 -4.52 -0.48 58.56
N MET A 3 -3.53 0.22 58.01
CA MET A 3 -3.31 0.32 56.59
C MET A 3 -2.72 -1.00 56.07
N LEU A 4 -3.33 -1.61 55.07
CA LEU A 4 -2.82 -2.72 54.29
C LEU A 4 -1.74 -2.21 53.34
N PRO A 5 -0.62 -2.92 53.16
CA PRO A 5 0.43 -2.56 52.22
C PRO A 5 -0.01 -2.85 50.78
N GLY A 6 0.25 -1.88 49.87
CA GLY A 6 0.04 -2.03 48.44
C GLY A 6 0.94 -3.12 47.80
N PRO A 7 0.55 -3.62 46.60
CA PRO A 7 1.31 -4.65 45.91
C PRO A 7 2.69 -4.14 45.49
N PRO A 8 3.72 -5.01 45.48
CA PRO A 8 5.07 -4.61 45.10
C PRO A 8 5.11 -4.21 43.63
N THR A 9 5.66 -3.03 43.37
CA THR A 9 6.05 -2.57 42.03
C THR A 9 7.20 -3.43 41.55
N VAL A 10 6.92 -4.33 40.60
CA VAL A 10 7.97 -5.06 39.86
C VAL A 10 8.58 -4.06 38.88
N GLU A 11 9.78 -3.58 39.17
CA GLU A 11 10.62 -2.90 38.20
C GLU A 11 10.94 -3.88 37.05
N PRO A 12 10.79 -3.47 35.77
CA PRO A 12 11.24 -4.31 34.66
C PRO A 12 12.76 -4.47 34.71
N PRO A 13 13.31 -5.65 34.38
CA PRO A 13 14.75 -5.87 34.40
C PRO A 13 15.45 -4.92 33.43
N THR A 14 16.14 -3.94 33.97
CA THR A 14 17.00 -2.98 33.29
C THR A 14 18.32 -3.67 32.93
N GLY A 15 18.33 -4.52 31.94
CA GLY A 15 19.58 -5.18 31.58
C GLY A 15 19.65 -5.82 30.20
N GLN A 16 18.53 -6.23 29.65
CA GLN A 16 18.54 -7.00 28.39
C GLN A 16 17.97 -6.31 27.16
N THR A 17 17.39 -5.13 27.28
CA THR A 17 16.93 -4.33 26.13
C THR A 17 17.91 -3.27 25.65
N ALA A 18 19.00 -3.03 26.35
CA ALA A 18 20.01 -2.05 25.98
C ALA A 18 21.04 -2.59 24.96
N GLU A 19 21.28 -3.88 24.91
CA GLU A 19 22.24 -4.48 23.95
C GLU A 19 21.68 -4.69 22.54
N LEU A 20 20.37 -4.64 22.34
CA LEU A 20 19.73 -4.75 21.01
C LEU A 20 19.71 -3.44 20.21
N VAL A 21 20.24 -2.35 20.76
CA VAL A 21 20.33 -1.04 20.11
C VAL A 21 21.74 -0.47 20.29
N ALA A 22 22.75 -1.25 19.92
CA ALA A 22 24.08 -0.70 19.72
C ALA A 22 24.00 0.37 18.61
N GLY A 23 24.42 1.59 18.90
CA GLY A 23 24.40 2.68 17.92
C GLY A 23 25.36 2.39 16.75
N PRO A 24 25.19 3.05 15.60
CA PRO A 24 26.05 2.85 14.42
C PRO A 24 27.56 2.99 14.68
N GLU A 25 27.94 3.75 15.69
CA GLU A 25 29.35 3.91 16.10
C GLU A 25 29.89 2.73 16.94
N GLU A 26 29.08 2.11 17.77
CA GLU A 26 29.48 0.92 18.54
C GLU A 26 29.59 -0.31 17.63
N ILE A 27 28.67 -0.45 16.67
CA ILE A 27 28.74 -1.50 15.64
C ILE A 27 29.99 -1.31 14.76
N ARG A 28 30.35 -0.07 14.43
CA ARG A 28 31.59 0.24 13.71
C ARG A 28 32.84 -0.06 14.54
N LYS A 29 32.85 0.18 15.84
CA LYS A 29 33.96 -0.17 16.72
C LYS A 29 34.14 -1.68 16.85
N MET A 30 33.03 -2.44 17.02
CA MET A 30 33.06 -3.90 17.02
C MET A 30 33.58 -4.48 15.69
N ALA A 31 33.23 -3.86 14.54
CA ALA A 31 33.72 -4.26 13.23
C ALA A 31 35.19 -3.87 12.96
N GLN A 32 35.76 -2.93 13.72
CA GLN A 32 37.18 -2.54 13.59
C GLN A 32 38.12 -3.38 14.44
N ASP A 33 37.65 -3.94 15.56
CA ASP A 33 38.47 -4.78 16.44
C ASP A 33 38.72 -6.20 15.94
N ASP A 34 37.93 -6.66 14.93
CA ASP A 34 38.02 -8.02 14.38
C ASP A 34 38.85 -8.09 13.09
N LYS A 35 40.01 -7.38 13.05
CA LYS A 35 40.92 -7.37 11.89
C LYS A 35 41.67 -8.68 11.61
N HIS A 36 41.44 -9.76 12.40
CA HIS A 36 42.17 -11.01 12.27
C HIS A 36 41.36 -12.23 11.86
N ALA A 37 40.03 -12.12 11.73
CA ALA A 37 39.21 -13.17 11.15
C ALA A 37 38.91 -12.82 9.67
N GLY A 38 39.44 -13.58 8.74
CA GLY A 38 39.28 -13.39 7.29
C GLY A 38 37.86 -13.63 6.76
N VAL A 39 36.86 -13.60 7.61
CA VAL A 39 35.44 -13.62 7.29
C VAL A 39 34.89 -12.25 7.67
N ARG A 40 34.55 -11.42 6.67
CA ARG A 40 33.81 -10.18 6.91
C ARG A 40 32.55 -10.52 7.73
N GLN A 41 32.52 -10.11 8.99
CA GLN A 41 31.27 -10.06 9.76
C GLN A 41 30.34 -9.09 9.03
N ARG A 42 29.42 -9.64 8.25
CA ARG A 42 28.46 -8.83 7.49
C ARG A 42 27.44 -8.28 8.48
N LEU A 43 27.19 -6.98 8.37
CA LEU A 43 26.15 -6.30 9.12
C LEU A 43 24.82 -7.04 8.99
N TRP A 44 24.09 -7.16 10.10
CA TRP A 44 22.80 -7.85 10.17
C TRP A 44 21.68 -6.83 10.33
N GLY A 45 20.51 -7.17 9.82
CA GLY A 45 19.32 -6.39 10.05
C GLY A 45 19.14 -5.20 9.12
N PHE A 46 18.74 -4.08 9.70
CA PHE A 46 18.31 -2.90 8.95
C PHE A 46 19.40 -2.30 8.04
N GLU A 47 20.66 -2.36 8.46
CA GLU A 47 21.80 -1.85 7.68
C GLU A 47 22.24 -2.83 6.60
N ALA A 48 22.19 -4.15 6.88
CA ALA A 48 22.53 -5.19 5.91
C ALA A 48 21.57 -5.21 4.70
N ARG A 49 20.33 -4.76 4.88
CA ARG A 49 19.33 -4.60 3.82
C ARG A 49 19.84 -3.77 2.64
N LEU A 50 20.70 -2.79 2.92
CA LEU A 50 21.16 -1.76 1.99
C LEU A 50 22.67 -1.85 1.70
N ASP A 51 23.31 -2.95 2.06
CA ASP A 51 24.72 -3.15 1.78
C ASP A 51 24.95 -3.37 0.27
N PRO A 52 25.62 -2.44 -0.43
CA PRO A 52 25.86 -2.57 -1.86
C PRO A 52 26.86 -3.70 -2.21
N SER A 53 27.51 -4.29 -1.22
CA SER A 53 28.41 -5.43 -1.42
C SER A 53 27.67 -6.76 -1.57
N VAL A 54 26.41 -6.82 -1.13
CA VAL A 54 25.56 -8.02 -1.24
C VAL A 54 25.05 -8.16 -2.68
N THR A 55 25.27 -9.34 -3.25
CA THR A 55 24.89 -9.61 -4.63
C THR A 55 23.44 -10.08 -4.74
N LEU A 56 22.86 -9.97 -5.95
CA LEU A 56 21.49 -10.42 -6.19
C LEU A 56 21.36 -11.94 -5.97
N GLU A 57 22.38 -12.71 -6.34
CA GLU A 57 22.43 -14.17 -6.14
C GLU A 57 22.37 -14.53 -4.66
N GLU A 58 23.04 -13.75 -3.83
CA GLU A 58 22.99 -13.92 -2.37
C GLU A 58 21.60 -13.63 -1.81
N TYR A 59 20.94 -12.53 -2.23
CA TYR A 59 19.57 -12.24 -1.85
C TYR A 59 18.63 -13.39 -2.25
N MET A 60 18.74 -13.89 -3.47
CA MET A 60 17.91 -15.00 -3.95
C MET A 60 18.16 -16.31 -3.20
N HIS A 61 19.42 -16.60 -2.85
CA HIS A 61 19.78 -17.80 -2.09
C HIS A 61 19.13 -17.80 -0.71
N TRP A 62 19.30 -16.72 0.05
CA TRP A 62 18.70 -16.61 1.38
C TRP A 62 17.17 -16.55 1.36
N ALA A 63 16.59 -15.92 0.33
CA ALA A 63 15.16 -15.92 0.13
C ALA A 63 14.62 -17.34 -0.17
N GLN A 64 15.35 -18.16 -0.92
CA GLN A 64 14.95 -19.53 -1.19
C GLN A 64 14.95 -20.37 0.08
N ILE A 65 16.02 -20.30 0.88
CA ILE A 65 16.09 -21.00 2.18
C ILE A 65 14.93 -20.58 3.10
N GLU A 66 14.63 -19.27 3.17
CA GLU A 66 13.51 -18.76 3.96
C GLU A 66 12.17 -19.36 3.52
N ARG A 67 11.94 -19.48 2.20
CA ARG A 67 10.70 -20.08 1.64
C ARG A 67 10.62 -21.59 1.94
N GLU A 68 11.72 -22.32 1.84
CA GLU A 68 11.77 -23.75 2.18
C GLU A 68 11.41 -23.98 3.66
N MET A 69 11.95 -23.16 4.56
CA MET A 69 11.63 -23.22 5.99
C MET A 69 10.19 -22.84 6.29
N GLU A 70 9.67 -21.78 5.63
CA GLU A 70 8.26 -21.37 5.77
C GLU A 70 7.29 -22.45 5.26
N GLU A 71 7.64 -23.13 4.17
CA GLU A 71 6.82 -24.21 3.61
C GLU A 71 6.80 -25.44 4.54
N GLU A 72 7.92 -25.75 5.17
CA GLU A 72 8.01 -26.85 6.14
C GLU A 72 7.21 -26.56 7.41
N GLU A 73 7.32 -25.35 7.97
CA GLU A 73 6.50 -24.90 9.09
C GLU A 73 4.99 -24.91 8.75
N TYR A 74 4.63 -24.48 7.54
CA TYR A 74 3.24 -24.50 7.08
C TYR A 74 2.69 -25.92 6.93
N ARG A 75 3.50 -26.88 6.48
CA ARG A 75 3.13 -28.29 6.40
C ARG A 75 2.90 -28.89 7.79
N GLN A 76 3.75 -28.56 8.77
CA GLN A 76 3.58 -28.98 10.14
C GLN A 76 2.30 -28.41 10.77
N TYR A 77 2.04 -27.12 10.56
CA TYR A 77 0.81 -26.47 11.03
C TYR A 77 -0.45 -27.07 10.42
N LYS A 78 -0.46 -27.32 9.11
CA LYS A 78 -1.59 -27.93 8.39
C LYS A 78 -1.82 -29.39 8.79
N GLY A 79 -0.77 -30.12 9.17
CA GLY A 79 -0.86 -31.46 9.74
C GLY A 79 -1.59 -31.51 11.09
N ILE A 80 -1.53 -30.43 11.87
CA ILE A 80 -2.27 -30.27 13.13
C ILE A 80 -3.73 -29.89 12.87
N ASP A 81 -4.01 -29.04 11.86
CA ASP A 81 -5.37 -28.60 11.50
C ASP A 81 -6.21 -29.69 10.80
N THR A 82 -5.59 -30.62 10.09
CA THR A 82 -6.30 -31.74 9.44
C THR A 82 -6.83 -32.78 10.42
N LEU A 83 -6.45 -32.70 11.70
CA LEU A 83 -6.99 -33.52 12.77
C LEU A 83 -8.27 -32.94 13.43
N GLY A 84 -8.72 -31.75 13.07
CA GLY A 84 -9.85 -31.13 13.76
C GLY A 84 -10.55 -29.96 13.08
N GLY A 85 -10.93 -30.00 11.81
CA GLY A 85 -11.81 -28.93 11.35
C GLY A 85 -12.04 -28.84 9.84
N GLY A 86 -13.27 -29.12 9.42
CA GLY A 86 -13.72 -28.99 8.05
C GLY A 86 -13.90 -27.54 7.59
N LEU A 87 -14.11 -27.33 6.28
CA LEU A 87 -14.33 -26.06 5.58
C LEU A 87 -15.35 -25.10 6.28
N LEU A 88 -16.28 -25.65 7.06
CA LEU A 88 -17.28 -24.89 7.83
C LEU A 88 -16.65 -24.12 9.02
N GLU A 89 -15.64 -24.67 9.67
CA GLU A 89 -14.95 -24.00 10.77
C GLU A 89 -14.04 -22.87 10.28
N SER A 90 -13.45 -23.02 9.09
CA SER A 90 -12.67 -21.94 8.46
C SER A 90 -13.56 -20.73 8.10
N VAL A 91 -14.80 -20.97 7.71
CA VAL A 91 -15.78 -19.91 7.46
C VAL A 91 -16.30 -19.32 8.78
N GLN A 92 -16.49 -20.12 9.82
CA GLN A 92 -16.88 -19.62 11.15
C GLN A 92 -15.77 -18.84 11.84
N GLN A 93 -14.49 -19.16 11.61
CA GLN A 93 -13.36 -18.36 12.10
C GLN A 93 -13.24 -16.99 11.41
N LEU A 94 -13.72 -16.84 10.18
CA LEU A 94 -13.84 -15.53 9.50
C LEU A 94 -14.83 -14.59 10.19
N PHE A 95 -15.80 -15.11 10.95
CA PHE A 95 -16.85 -14.33 11.62
C PHE A 95 -16.74 -14.30 13.15
N LYS A 96 -15.75 -14.99 13.75
CA LYS A 96 -15.50 -14.87 15.19
C LYS A 96 -14.60 -13.69 15.50
N PRO A 97 -14.97 -12.82 16.49
CA PRO A 97 -14.04 -11.84 17.04
C PRO A 97 -12.84 -12.59 17.62
N GLN A 98 -11.64 -12.14 17.28
CA GLN A 98 -10.41 -12.65 17.87
C GLN A 98 -10.36 -12.27 19.35
N ASP A 99 -10.80 -13.16 20.23
CA ASP A 99 -10.53 -13.07 21.65
C ASP A 99 -9.03 -13.11 21.86
N THR A 100 -8.57 -12.15 22.65
CA THR A 100 -7.17 -11.97 23.05
C THR A 100 -6.72 -13.20 23.84
N GLN A 101 -6.23 -14.23 23.16
CA GLN A 101 -5.57 -15.32 23.86
C GLN A 101 -4.18 -14.88 24.31
N THR A 102 -4.07 -14.81 25.61
CA THR A 102 -2.85 -14.79 26.41
C THR A 102 -1.78 -15.69 25.78
N ILE A 103 -0.58 -15.13 25.64
CA ILE A 103 0.63 -15.86 25.25
C ILE A 103 0.89 -16.95 26.27
N GLY A 104 0.42 -18.15 26.01
CA GLY A 104 0.73 -19.35 26.74
C GLY A 104 1.66 -20.22 25.90
N ASN A 105 2.89 -20.33 26.37
CA ASN A 105 3.91 -21.35 26.09
C ASN A 105 3.83 -22.08 24.74
N ALA A 106 4.60 -21.58 23.78
CA ALA A 106 4.98 -22.38 22.62
C ALA A 106 5.82 -23.59 23.13
N PRO A 107 5.54 -24.80 22.65
CA PRO A 107 6.39 -25.93 22.98
C PRO A 107 7.76 -25.75 22.37
N THR A 108 8.78 -25.69 23.22
CA THR A 108 10.18 -25.72 22.83
C THR A 108 10.44 -27.10 22.19
N SER A 109 10.52 -27.16 20.87
CA SER A 109 10.94 -28.37 20.18
C SER A 109 12.41 -28.61 20.46
N GLN A 110 12.69 -29.56 21.34
CA GLN A 110 14.01 -30.15 21.52
C GLN A 110 14.37 -30.91 20.24
N TYR A 111 15.22 -30.34 19.41
CA TYR A 111 15.95 -31.11 18.41
C TYR A 111 17.02 -31.92 19.11
N GLN A 112 16.75 -33.21 19.34
CA GLN A 112 17.79 -34.21 19.66
C GLN A 112 18.44 -34.66 18.35
N GLU A 113 19.60 -34.12 18.08
CA GLU A 113 20.50 -34.62 17.06
C GLU A 113 21.08 -35.96 17.52
N LYS A 114 20.75 -37.05 16.81
CA LYS A 114 21.41 -38.38 17.00
C LYS A 114 22.78 -38.33 16.32
N GLY A 115 23.81 -37.95 17.06
CA GLY A 115 25.19 -38.20 16.69
C GLY A 115 25.63 -39.64 17.07
N PRO A 116 26.63 -40.23 16.40
CA PRO A 116 27.04 -41.61 16.61
C PRO A 116 27.78 -41.77 17.93
N ARG A 117 27.43 -42.85 18.66
CA ARG A 117 28.11 -43.33 19.85
C ARG A 117 29.58 -43.65 19.56
N THR A 118 30.48 -43.06 20.34
CA THR A 118 31.79 -43.63 20.60
C THR A 118 32.02 -43.70 22.11
N GLU A 119 32.47 -44.87 22.58
CA GLU A 119 32.61 -45.21 23.97
C GLU A 119 33.84 -44.59 24.63
N LYS A 120 33.62 -44.28 25.95
CA LYS A 120 34.52 -44.36 27.11
C LYS A 120 35.99 -43.95 27.01
N ASN A 121 36.40 -43.01 27.84
CA ASN A 121 37.18 -43.38 29.06
C ASN A 121 37.21 -42.20 30.05
N ALA A 122 37.10 -42.57 31.32
CA ALA A 122 37.27 -41.72 32.49
C ALA A 122 38.74 -41.33 32.67
N ASP A 123 38.98 -40.09 33.13
CA ASP A 123 39.70 -39.89 34.39
C ASP A 123 39.75 -38.40 34.79
N THR A 124 39.57 -38.24 36.08
CA THR A 124 39.68 -37.11 36.99
C THR A 124 40.80 -36.10 36.75
N SER A 125 40.47 -34.78 36.88
CA SER A 125 41.12 -33.92 37.90
C SER A 125 40.61 -32.48 37.87
N ASP A 126 40.42 -31.95 39.07
CA ASP A 126 39.94 -30.62 39.44
C ASP A 126 40.71 -29.43 38.84
N GLY A 127 39.99 -28.38 38.50
CA GLY A 127 40.53 -27.08 38.14
C GLY A 127 39.44 -26.10 37.77
N GLU A 128 38.80 -25.45 38.76
CA GLU A 128 37.93 -24.30 38.54
C GLU A 128 38.71 -23.19 37.88
N SER A 129 38.37 -22.91 36.59
CA SER A 129 38.67 -21.66 35.93
C SER A 129 37.36 -20.94 35.65
N PRO A 130 37.30 -19.60 35.81
CA PRO A 130 36.06 -18.84 35.60
C PRO A 130 35.65 -18.96 34.14
N THR A 131 34.50 -19.59 33.93
CA THR A 131 33.84 -19.71 32.63
C THR A 131 33.57 -18.31 32.08
N ARG A 132 34.35 -17.87 31.07
CA ARG A 132 33.97 -16.78 30.20
C ARG A 132 32.63 -17.13 29.55
N PRO A 133 31.66 -16.20 29.45
CA PRO A 133 30.45 -16.45 28.70
C PRO A 133 30.86 -16.79 27.25
N ILE A 134 30.53 -17.99 26.82
CA ILE A 134 30.72 -18.45 25.45
C ILE A 134 29.83 -17.53 24.61
N ALA A 135 30.43 -16.76 23.70
CA ALA A 135 29.67 -16.00 22.74
C ALA A 135 28.72 -16.95 21.97
N PRO A 136 27.44 -16.62 21.83
CA PRO A 136 26.50 -17.49 21.15
C PRO A 136 27.03 -17.85 19.76
N SER A 137 26.87 -19.10 19.37
CA SER A 137 27.29 -19.55 18.03
C SER A 137 26.54 -18.72 16.97
N THR A 138 27.17 -18.46 15.83
CA THR A 138 26.53 -17.71 14.73
C THR A 138 25.17 -18.30 14.33
N HIS A 139 24.96 -19.60 14.48
CA HIS A 139 23.71 -20.31 14.24
C HIS A 139 22.60 -19.97 15.25
N GLU A 140 22.93 -19.80 16.53
CA GLU A 140 21.94 -19.42 17.55
C GLU A 140 21.50 -17.96 17.38
N PHE A 141 22.43 -17.06 17.07
CA PHE A 141 22.12 -15.67 16.78
C PHE A 141 21.23 -15.53 15.53
N ASP A 142 21.48 -16.33 14.49
CA ASP A 142 20.67 -16.37 13.27
C ASP A 142 19.23 -16.81 13.57
N ALA A 143 19.05 -17.80 14.45
CA ALA A 143 17.75 -18.31 14.84
C ALA A 143 16.97 -17.29 15.70
N GLU A 144 17.63 -16.64 16.67
CA GLU A 144 17.01 -15.59 17.49
C GLU A 144 16.59 -14.38 16.67
N TRP A 145 17.47 -13.92 15.77
CA TRP A 145 17.17 -12.81 14.86
C TRP A 145 15.98 -13.12 13.95
N ARG A 146 15.96 -14.31 13.37
CA ARG A 146 14.86 -14.78 12.54
C ARG A 146 13.55 -14.80 13.33
N ASN A 147 13.55 -15.32 14.54
CA ASN A 147 12.40 -15.35 15.42
C ASN A 147 11.92 -13.94 15.77
N ALA A 148 12.82 -12.99 16.03
CA ALA A 148 12.50 -11.61 16.31
C ALA A 148 11.87 -10.89 15.10
N VAL A 149 12.42 -11.07 13.89
CA VAL A 149 11.86 -10.50 12.65
C VAL A 149 10.49 -11.11 12.35
N ARG A 150 10.32 -12.42 12.57
CA ARG A 150 9.03 -13.11 12.36
C ARG A 150 7.98 -12.74 13.40
N ALA A 151 8.37 -12.47 14.63
CA ALA A 151 7.43 -11.99 15.66
C ALA A 151 6.77 -10.66 15.30
N LEU A 152 7.39 -9.87 14.44
CA LEU A 152 6.82 -8.61 13.91
C LEU A 152 5.82 -8.85 12.77
N ARG A 153 5.84 -10.02 12.12
CA ARG A 153 4.94 -10.39 11.02
C ARG A 153 3.67 -11.04 11.59
N THR A 154 2.65 -10.27 11.81
CA THR A 154 1.42 -10.71 12.50
C THR A 154 0.19 -10.78 11.61
N ALA A 155 0.23 -10.18 10.41
CA ALA A 155 -0.92 -10.10 9.52
C ALA A 155 -1.23 -11.44 8.84
N SER A 156 -2.51 -11.86 8.91
CA SER A 156 -3.03 -13.00 8.15
C SER A 156 -3.43 -12.56 6.73
N TRP A 157 -3.58 -13.53 5.80
CA TRP A 157 -4.06 -13.22 4.45
C TRP A 157 -5.46 -12.59 4.45
N GLY A 158 -6.34 -12.98 5.39
CA GLY A 158 -7.66 -12.35 5.55
C GLY A 158 -7.55 -10.90 6.04
N GLY A 159 -6.64 -10.59 6.97
CA GLY A 159 -6.36 -9.22 7.38
C GLY A 159 -5.85 -8.36 6.21
N VAL A 160 -4.97 -8.92 5.39
CA VAL A 160 -4.46 -8.25 4.19
C VAL A 160 -5.55 -8.07 3.13
N PHE A 161 -6.47 -9.02 2.97
CA PHE A 161 -7.64 -8.85 2.11
C PHE A 161 -8.44 -7.59 2.48
N TYR A 162 -8.73 -7.39 3.77
CA TYR A 162 -9.42 -6.18 4.23
C TYR A 162 -8.59 -4.91 4.04
N LEU A 163 -7.28 -4.97 4.24
CA LEU A 163 -6.40 -3.82 3.98
C LEU A 163 -6.41 -3.42 2.50
N ILE A 164 -6.26 -4.39 1.60
CA ILE A 164 -6.32 -4.16 0.15
C ILE A 164 -7.71 -3.61 -0.25
N THR A 165 -8.78 -4.21 0.28
CA THR A 165 -10.14 -3.79 -0.06
C THR A 165 -10.44 -2.38 0.47
N THR A 166 -9.97 -2.02 1.67
CA THR A 166 -10.15 -0.66 2.21
C THR A 166 -9.40 0.38 1.41
N ASP A 167 -8.20 0.03 0.91
CA ASP A 167 -7.36 0.91 0.14
C ASP A 167 -7.91 1.16 -1.27
N ILE A 168 -8.32 0.09 -1.95
CA ILE A 168 -8.70 0.13 -3.37
C ILE A 168 -10.21 0.42 -3.57
N LEU A 169 -11.10 0.14 -2.61
CA LEU A 169 -12.55 0.19 -2.81
C LEU A 169 -13.12 1.62 -2.97
N GLY A 170 -12.72 2.29 -4.06
CA GLY A 170 -13.15 3.64 -4.46
C GLY A 170 -14.36 3.63 -5.39
N TRP A 171 -15.41 2.86 -5.11
CA TRP A 171 -16.59 2.66 -5.96
C TRP A 171 -17.35 3.96 -6.31
N ALA A 172 -17.24 5.00 -5.49
CA ALA A 172 -17.99 6.24 -5.65
C ALA A 172 -17.74 6.98 -6.98
N GLN A 173 -16.58 6.76 -7.61
CA GLN A 173 -16.22 7.38 -8.90
C GLN A 173 -16.67 6.59 -10.12
N THR A 174 -17.09 5.33 -9.96
CA THR A 174 -17.35 4.43 -11.10
C THR A 174 -18.48 4.88 -12.02
N PRO A 175 -19.60 5.51 -11.56
CA PRO A 175 -20.61 6.05 -12.48
C PRO A 175 -20.09 7.21 -13.32
N TYR A 176 -19.22 8.04 -12.75
CA TYR A 176 -18.58 9.15 -13.47
C TYR A 176 -17.67 8.66 -14.60
N VAL A 177 -16.97 7.55 -14.39
CA VAL A 177 -16.18 6.90 -15.45
C VAL A 177 -17.07 6.55 -16.63
N LEU A 178 -18.22 5.92 -16.39
CA LEU A 178 -19.14 5.54 -17.47
C LEU A 178 -19.79 6.76 -18.16
N ALA A 179 -19.95 7.85 -17.43
CA ALA A 179 -20.42 9.11 -18.03
C ALA A 179 -19.41 9.70 -19.03
N ASN A 180 -18.12 9.39 -18.91
CA ASN A 180 -17.09 9.79 -19.87
C ASN A 180 -16.84 8.73 -20.97
N THR A 181 -17.00 7.45 -20.67
CA THR A 181 -16.57 6.35 -21.56
C THR A 181 -17.72 5.55 -22.17
N GLY A 182 -18.93 5.66 -21.62
CA GLY A 182 -20.07 4.79 -21.95
C GLY A 182 -19.95 3.38 -21.36
N TYR A 183 -21.00 2.55 -21.54
CA TYR A 183 -21.02 1.19 -20.98
C TYR A 183 -19.93 0.29 -21.56
N GLY A 184 -19.77 0.27 -22.89
CA GLY A 184 -18.90 -0.69 -23.56
C GLY A 184 -17.45 -0.53 -23.16
N LEU A 185 -16.91 0.66 -23.36
CA LEU A 185 -15.52 0.97 -22.99
C LEU A 185 -15.34 0.97 -21.47
N GLY A 186 -16.26 1.57 -20.70
CA GLY A 186 -16.11 1.68 -19.24
C GLY A 186 -16.11 0.35 -18.54
N VAL A 187 -17.11 -0.52 -18.75
CA VAL A 187 -17.17 -1.85 -18.13
C VAL A 187 -16.01 -2.72 -18.63
N GLY A 188 -15.70 -2.68 -19.93
CA GLY A 188 -14.56 -3.41 -20.49
C GLY A 188 -13.24 -3.02 -19.84
N MET A 189 -13.03 -1.72 -19.61
CA MET A 189 -11.82 -1.22 -18.93
C MET A 189 -11.79 -1.55 -17.44
N PHE A 190 -12.92 -1.58 -16.72
CA PHE A 190 -12.94 -2.07 -15.34
C PHE A 190 -12.44 -3.51 -15.23
N VAL A 191 -12.92 -4.39 -16.12
CA VAL A 191 -12.47 -5.79 -16.15
C VAL A 191 -11.01 -5.90 -16.55
N LEU A 192 -10.59 -5.19 -17.60
CA LEU A 192 -9.21 -5.23 -18.10
C LEU A 192 -8.21 -4.73 -17.05
N MET A 193 -8.48 -3.56 -16.45
CA MET A 193 -7.61 -2.97 -15.43
C MET A 193 -7.61 -3.76 -14.13
N GLY A 194 -8.74 -4.37 -13.75
CA GLY A 194 -8.81 -5.30 -12.61
C GLY A 194 -7.96 -6.54 -12.80
N LEU A 195 -8.02 -7.17 -13.99
CA LEU A 195 -7.14 -8.30 -14.34
C LEU A 195 -5.67 -7.88 -14.38
N ALA A 196 -5.38 -6.73 -14.94
CA ALA A 196 -4.03 -6.17 -14.96
C ALA A 196 -3.52 -5.88 -13.54
N ALA A 197 -4.35 -5.31 -12.64
CA ALA A 197 -3.98 -5.08 -11.25
C ALA A 197 -3.72 -6.39 -10.48
N ALA A 198 -4.51 -7.44 -10.74
CA ALA A 198 -4.25 -8.77 -10.18
C ALA A 198 -2.93 -9.36 -10.69
N ALA A 199 -2.63 -9.20 -11.98
CA ALA A 199 -1.35 -9.61 -12.55
C ALA A 199 -0.17 -8.83 -11.95
N SER A 200 -0.32 -7.53 -11.73
CA SER A 200 0.67 -6.70 -11.02
C SER A 200 0.91 -7.19 -9.60
N GLY A 201 -0.15 -7.45 -8.85
CA GLY A 201 -0.04 -7.99 -7.51
C GLY A 201 0.69 -9.33 -7.47
N TRP A 202 0.44 -10.19 -8.46
CA TRP A 202 1.15 -11.46 -8.62
C TRP A 202 2.63 -11.25 -8.96
N MET A 203 2.98 -10.30 -9.83
CA MET A 203 4.37 -9.98 -10.17
C MET A 203 5.13 -9.41 -8.97
N ILE A 204 4.52 -8.51 -8.21
CA ILE A 204 5.11 -7.96 -6.98
C ILE A 204 5.32 -9.08 -5.95
N TRP A 205 4.32 -9.92 -5.73
CA TRP A 205 4.40 -11.06 -4.82
C TRP A 205 5.55 -12.02 -5.19
N LYS A 206 5.67 -12.41 -6.47
CA LYS A 206 6.77 -13.27 -6.94
C LYS A 206 8.13 -12.61 -6.77
N THR A 207 8.22 -11.31 -7.00
CA THR A 207 9.47 -10.54 -6.80
C THR A 207 9.84 -10.46 -5.32
N PHE A 208 8.86 -10.21 -4.45
CA PHE A 208 9.05 -10.20 -3.01
C PHE A 208 9.55 -11.56 -2.50
N LEU A 209 8.88 -12.66 -2.86
CA LEU A 209 9.27 -14.01 -2.45
C LEU A 209 10.69 -14.40 -2.90
N ALA A 210 11.13 -13.90 -4.04
CA ALA A 210 12.46 -14.19 -4.57
C ALA A 210 13.57 -13.35 -3.94
N LEU A 211 13.23 -12.27 -3.26
CA LEU A 211 14.21 -11.32 -2.72
C LEU A 211 14.17 -11.21 -1.19
N ASP A 212 13.02 -11.42 -0.54
CA ASP A 212 12.84 -11.24 0.90
C ASP A 212 13.35 -12.44 1.70
N SER A 213 14.09 -12.14 2.76
CA SER A 213 14.49 -13.12 3.79
C SER A 213 14.59 -12.43 5.16
N SER A 214 14.59 -13.19 6.24
CA SER A 214 14.82 -12.67 7.58
C SER A 214 16.20 -12.03 7.73
N ARG A 215 17.19 -12.50 6.97
CA ARG A 215 18.54 -11.93 6.90
C ARG A 215 18.58 -10.58 6.18
N PHE A 216 17.85 -10.46 5.08
CA PHE A 216 17.76 -9.27 4.25
C PHE A 216 16.29 -8.94 3.99
N PRO A 217 15.59 -8.32 4.95
CA PRO A 217 14.16 -8.04 4.80
C PRO A 217 13.90 -7.00 3.71
N VAL A 218 12.79 -7.18 2.98
CA VAL A 218 12.24 -6.20 2.05
C VAL A 218 11.15 -5.43 2.78
N LEU A 219 11.34 -4.13 3.01
CA LEU A 219 10.45 -3.30 3.81
C LEU A 219 9.82 -2.15 3.03
N SER A 220 10.47 -1.67 1.97
CA SER A 220 10.00 -0.56 1.14
C SER A 220 9.83 -0.98 -0.32
N PHE A 221 9.02 -0.23 -1.06
CA PHE A 221 8.84 -0.45 -2.50
C PHE A 221 10.14 -0.23 -3.29
N GLY A 222 11.06 0.57 -2.77
CA GLY A 222 12.38 0.80 -3.37
C GLY A 222 13.39 -0.32 -3.16
N ASP A 223 13.20 -1.22 -2.18
CA ASP A 223 14.18 -2.26 -1.89
C ASP A 223 14.37 -3.28 -3.04
N PRO A 224 13.32 -3.79 -3.70
CA PRO A 224 13.51 -4.60 -4.91
C PRO A 224 14.24 -3.86 -6.02
N PHE A 225 14.00 -2.56 -6.17
CA PHE A 225 14.72 -1.74 -7.15
C PHE A 225 16.19 -1.57 -6.78
N PHE A 226 16.52 -1.43 -5.50
CA PHE A 226 17.90 -1.45 -5.03
C PHE A 226 18.63 -2.74 -5.43
N ARG A 227 18.01 -3.88 -5.18
CA ARG A 227 18.59 -5.20 -5.43
C ARG A 227 18.73 -5.52 -6.92
N LEU A 228 17.84 -4.99 -7.77
CA LEU A 228 17.81 -5.24 -9.20
C LEU A 228 18.58 -4.21 -10.02
N PHE A 229 18.52 -2.94 -9.62
CA PHE A 229 19.03 -1.80 -10.43
C PHE A 229 20.02 -0.91 -9.69
N GLY A 230 20.22 -1.11 -8.38
CA GLY A 230 21.18 -0.37 -7.57
C GLY A 230 20.61 0.84 -6.81
N PRO A 231 21.47 1.55 -6.04
CA PRO A 231 21.04 2.53 -5.05
C PRO A 231 20.36 3.78 -5.63
N LYS A 232 20.80 4.26 -6.80
CA LYS A 232 20.22 5.46 -7.42
C LYS A 232 18.76 5.28 -7.77
N THR A 233 18.41 4.11 -8.31
CA THR A 233 17.03 3.77 -8.69
C THR A 233 16.14 3.66 -7.46
N ARG A 234 16.66 3.08 -6.35
CA ARG A 234 15.95 3.03 -5.08
C ARG A 234 15.55 4.42 -4.59
N HIS A 235 16.50 5.36 -4.54
CA HIS A 235 16.21 6.72 -4.08
C HIS A 235 15.16 7.41 -4.97
N ALA A 236 15.24 7.25 -6.29
CA ALA A 236 14.25 7.80 -7.22
C ALA A 236 12.84 7.22 -6.98
N ILE A 237 12.74 5.89 -6.79
CA ILE A 237 11.47 5.22 -6.52
C ILE A 237 10.90 5.61 -5.15
N ASN A 238 11.73 5.67 -4.10
CA ASN A 238 11.27 6.06 -2.77
C ASN A 238 10.81 7.53 -2.73
N PHE A 239 11.50 8.43 -3.45
CA PHE A 239 11.04 9.81 -3.60
C PHE A 239 9.69 9.87 -4.33
N ALA A 240 9.55 9.16 -5.46
CA ALA A 240 8.30 9.10 -6.20
C ALA A 240 7.17 8.49 -5.37
N GLN A 241 7.45 7.44 -4.56
CA GLN A 241 6.48 6.84 -3.64
C GLN A 241 6.03 7.83 -2.56
N GLY A 242 6.97 8.52 -1.92
CA GLY A 242 6.67 9.55 -0.93
C GLY A 242 5.79 10.65 -1.50
N LEU A 243 6.09 11.10 -2.73
CA LEU A 243 5.32 12.12 -3.43
C LEU A 243 3.92 11.61 -3.81
N GLN A 244 3.79 10.38 -4.32
CA GLN A 244 2.48 9.77 -4.59
C GLN A 244 1.61 9.69 -3.34
N MET A 245 2.17 9.19 -2.22
CA MET A 245 1.45 9.10 -0.96
C MET A 245 1.00 10.48 -0.47
N PHE A 246 1.87 11.48 -0.58
CA PHE A 246 1.54 12.86 -0.24
C PHE A 246 0.39 13.41 -1.09
N LEU A 247 0.47 13.26 -2.41
CA LEU A 247 -0.58 13.73 -3.32
C LEU A 247 -1.90 12.96 -3.13
N SER A 248 -1.84 11.66 -2.80
CA SER A 248 -3.04 10.89 -2.44
C SER A 248 -3.72 11.43 -1.18
N VAL A 249 -2.95 11.83 -0.16
CA VAL A 249 -3.51 12.51 1.02
C VAL A 249 -4.15 13.84 0.64
N CYS A 250 -3.54 14.63 -0.27
CA CYS A 250 -4.12 15.88 -0.76
C CYS A 250 -5.48 15.65 -1.46
N VAL A 251 -5.56 14.66 -2.35
CA VAL A 251 -6.80 14.30 -3.08
C VAL A 251 -7.88 13.86 -2.09
N LEU A 252 -7.55 12.97 -1.17
CA LEU A 252 -8.50 12.45 -0.19
C LEU A 252 -8.96 13.56 0.78
N GLN A 253 -8.06 14.46 1.19
CA GLN A 253 -8.41 15.63 2.01
C GLN A 253 -9.38 16.56 1.27
N LEU A 254 -9.16 16.80 -0.03
CA LEU A 254 -10.10 17.55 -0.86
C LEU A 254 -11.47 16.85 -0.94
N GLY A 255 -11.48 15.52 -1.08
CA GLY A 255 -12.70 14.72 -1.03
C GLY A 255 -13.47 14.91 0.29
N GLN A 256 -12.79 14.86 1.44
CA GLN A 256 -13.41 15.12 2.76
C GLN A 256 -13.92 16.55 2.87
N THR A 257 -13.18 17.53 2.34
CA THR A 257 -13.62 18.93 2.30
C THR A 257 -14.92 19.08 1.54
N ASN A 258 -15.07 18.44 0.37
CA ASN A 258 -16.29 18.43 -0.40
C ASN A 258 -17.47 17.80 0.37
N VAL A 259 -17.24 16.69 1.06
CA VAL A 259 -18.26 16.04 1.89
C VAL A 259 -18.72 16.96 3.03
N ILE A 260 -17.78 17.61 3.73
CA ILE A 260 -18.09 18.57 4.81
C ILE A 260 -18.87 19.78 4.24
N ALA A 261 -18.46 20.32 3.09
CA ALA A 261 -19.12 21.45 2.44
C ALA A 261 -20.56 21.12 2.04
N GLN A 262 -20.82 19.88 1.58
CA GLN A 262 -22.17 19.43 1.26
C GLN A 262 -23.03 19.19 2.50
N LEU A 263 -22.47 18.62 3.58
CA LEU A 263 -23.19 18.48 4.85
C LEU A 263 -23.58 19.85 5.45
N ALA A 264 -22.84 20.90 5.09
CA ALA A 264 -23.09 22.29 5.52
C ALA A 264 -23.81 23.13 4.45
N GLU A 265 -24.45 22.52 3.44
CA GLU A 265 -25.08 23.22 2.31
C GLU A 265 -26.15 24.24 2.76
N SER A 266 -26.90 23.94 3.82
CA SER A 266 -27.94 24.82 4.36
C SER A 266 -27.40 26.06 5.07
N VAL A 267 -26.15 26.07 5.49
CA VAL A 267 -25.54 27.11 6.34
C VAL A 267 -24.62 28.04 5.54
N ASN A 268 -24.40 27.77 4.25
CA ASN A 268 -23.44 28.49 3.39
C ASN A 268 -22.04 28.64 4.05
N LEU A 269 -21.53 27.54 4.61
CA LEU A 269 -20.21 27.54 5.25
C LEU A 269 -19.13 27.76 4.19
N CYS A 270 -18.21 28.67 4.46
CA CYS A 270 -17.07 28.97 3.59
C CYS A 270 -16.27 27.69 3.26
N PHE A 271 -16.00 27.43 1.97
CA PHE A 271 -15.31 26.21 1.51
C PHE A 271 -13.93 26.03 2.16
N ILE A 272 -13.17 27.13 2.34
CA ILE A 272 -11.87 27.08 3.04
C ILE A 272 -12.04 26.65 4.51
N VAL A 273 -13.11 27.08 5.19
CA VAL A 273 -13.39 26.65 6.57
C VAL A 273 -13.67 25.16 6.62
N CYS A 274 -14.39 24.60 5.65
CA CYS A 274 -14.58 23.15 5.54
C CYS A 274 -13.23 22.42 5.39
N GLY A 275 -12.31 22.96 4.59
CA GLY A 275 -10.96 22.47 4.44
C GLY A 275 -10.12 22.56 5.73
N ILE A 276 -10.27 23.63 6.49
CA ILE A 276 -9.61 23.78 7.80
C ILE A 276 -10.15 22.76 8.81
N ILE A 277 -11.45 22.51 8.81
CA ILE A 277 -12.05 21.45 9.66
C ILE A 277 -11.43 20.10 9.29
N ALA A 278 -11.35 19.78 7.99
CA ALA A 278 -10.70 18.58 7.52
C ALA A 278 -9.21 18.52 7.93
N LEU A 279 -8.47 19.62 7.83
CA LEU A 279 -7.08 19.73 8.27
C LEU A 279 -6.94 19.41 9.77
N VAL A 280 -7.75 20.01 10.63
CA VAL A 280 -7.67 19.83 12.09
C VAL A 280 -7.98 18.40 12.49
N VAL A 281 -9.01 17.79 11.90
CA VAL A 281 -9.36 16.37 12.13
C VAL A 281 -8.21 15.47 11.68
N GLY A 282 -7.62 15.74 10.50
CA GLY A 282 -6.47 15.02 9.99
C GLY A 282 -5.26 15.11 10.91
N MET A 283 -4.91 16.30 11.37
CA MET A 283 -3.82 16.51 12.31
C MET A 283 -4.03 15.77 13.63
N ALA A 284 -5.24 15.83 14.20
CA ALA A 284 -5.55 15.18 15.47
C ALA A 284 -5.43 13.65 15.39
N SER A 285 -5.84 13.07 14.28
CA SER A 285 -5.87 11.62 14.06
C SER A 285 -4.57 11.04 13.51
N GLY A 286 -3.72 11.86 12.89
CA GLY A 286 -2.45 11.46 12.29
C GLY A 286 -1.40 10.94 13.27
N TYR A 287 -1.65 11.06 14.57
CA TYR A 287 -0.75 10.54 15.61
C TYR A 287 -0.92 9.05 15.92
N LEU A 288 -1.85 8.35 15.27
CA LEU A 288 -1.99 6.91 15.40
C LEU A 288 -0.81 6.19 14.71
N ARG A 289 0.13 5.68 15.51
CA ARG A 289 1.39 5.09 15.02
C ARG A 289 1.28 3.65 14.58
N SER A 290 0.30 2.89 15.08
CA SER A 290 0.26 1.44 14.95
C SER A 290 -0.72 0.97 13.88
N LEU A 291 -0.22 0.32 12.83
CA LEU A 291 -1.02 -0.37 11.82
C LEU A 291 -1.80 -1.57 12.39
N LYS A 292 -1.40 -2.10 13.56
CA LYS A 292 -2.10 -3.22 14.20
C LYS A 292 -3.56 -2.89 14.56
N HIS A 293 -3.80 -1.68 15.06
CA HIS A 293 -5.16 -1.20 15.33
C HIS A 293 -5.92 -0.85 14.05
N LEU A 294 -5.20 -0.52 12.98
CA LEU A 294 -5.78 -0.17 11.68
C LEU A 294 -6.43 -1.37 10.99
N SER A 295 -5.93 -2.60 11.19
CA SER A 295 -6.52 -3.80 10.57
C SER A 295 -7.97 -4.06 11.03
N TRP A 296 -8.28 -3.88 12.31
CA TRP A 296 -9.67 -3.98 12.81
C TRP A 296 -10.54 -2.86 12.26
N LEU A 297 -10.01 -1.64 12.25
CA LEU A 297 -10.68 -0.46 11.70
C LEU A 297 -10.96 -0.62 10.20
N SER A 298 -10.04 -1.22 9.44
CA SER A 298 -10.21 -1.51 8.02
C SER A 298 -11.34 -2.51 7.77
N ASN A 299 -11.48 -3.53 8.62
CA ASN A 299 -12.62 -4.44 8.53
C ASN A 299 -13.95 -3.67 8.70
N ALA A 300 -14.08 -2.84 9.72
CA ALA A 300 -15.26 -2.01 9.92
C ALA A 300 -15.51 -1.07 8.71
N SER A 301 -14.46 -0.48 8.15
CA SER A 301 -14.55 0.40 6.97
C SER A 301 -15.16 -0.28 5.76
N VAL A 302 -14.79 -1.53 5.46
CA VAL A 302 -15.36 -2.28 4.33
C VAL A 302 -16.87 -2.43 4.49
N TRP A 303 -17.35 -2.79 5.68
CA TRP A 303 -18.79 -2.95 5.92
C TRP A 303 -19.56 -1.62 5.88
N LEU A 304 -18.96 -0.53 6.36
CA LEU A 304 -19.53 0.82 6.20
C LEU A 304 -19.60 1.23 4.74
N ASN A 305 -18.57 0.93 3.94
CA ASN A 305 -18.60 1.16 2.50
C ASN A 305 -19.69 0.34 1.80
N VAL A 306 -19.87 -0.93 2.15
CA VAL A 306 -20.96 -1.78 1.62
C VAL A 306 -22.32 -1.19 2.00
N THR A 307 -22.49 -0.69 3.22
CA THR A 307 -23.72 -0.02 3.65
C THR A 307 -24.01 1.22 2.82
N THR A 308 -23.00 2.08 2.61
CA THR A 308 -23.13 3.28 1.78
C THR A 308 -23.47 2.91 0.33
N PHE A 309 -22.83 1.89 -0.21
CA PHE A 309 -23.14 1.33 -1.54
C PHE A 309 -24.61 0.95 -1.67
N ILE A 310 -25.18 0.23 -0.69
CA ILE A 310 -26.59 -0.17 -0.69
C ILE A 310 -27.50 1.06 -0.64
N ILE A 311 -27.18 2.04 0.23
CA ILE A 311 -27.93 3.31 0.33
C ILE A 311 -28.00 4.00 -1.02
N VAL A 312 -26.87 4.15 -1.71
CA VAL A 312 -26.80 4.81 -3.02
C VAL A 312 -27.57 4.03 -4.09
N CYS A 313 -27.47 2.69 -4.11
CA CYS A 313 -28.23 1.86 -5.05
C CYS A 313 -29.75 2.02 -4.86
N VAL A 314 -30.23 1.99 -3.61
CA VAL A 314 -31.66 2.17 -3.30
C VAL A 314 -32.12 3.58 -3.67
N ALA A 315 -31.32 4.58 -3.36
CA ALA A 315 -31.62 5.98 -3.70
C ALA A 315 -31.69 6.21 -5.20
N ALA A 316 -30.71 5.70 -5.95
CA ALA A 316 -30.65 5.81 -7.41
C ALA A 316 -31.87 5.19 -8.09
N ALA A 317 -32.26 3.97 -7.65
CA ALA A 317 -33.41 3.27 -8.23
C ALA A 317 -34.75 3.96 -7.94
N LYS A 318 -34.86 4.69 -6.81
CA LYS A 318 -36.15 5.22 -6.34
C LYS A 318 -36.35 6.72 -6.61
N TYR A 319 -35.30 7.53 -6.55
CA TYR A 319 -35.45 8.99 -6.51
C TYR A 319 -34.75 9.74 -7.67
N GLY A 320 -33.82 9.08 -8.41
CA GLY A 320 -33.04 9.74 -9.45
C GLY A 320 -31.92 10.65 -8.89
N PRO A 321 -31.18 11.35 -9.78
CA PRO A 321 -30.06 12.21 -9.39
C PRO A 321 -30.50 13.63 -9.03
N ASP A 322 -29.69 14.29 -8.18
CA ASP A 322 -29.71 15.75 -8.07
C ASP A 322 -28.84 16.34 -9.20
N PRO A 323 -29.41 17.19 -10.11
CA PRO A 323 -28.64 17.78 -11.20
C PRO A 323 -27.71 18.91 -10.76
N VAL A 324 -27.96 19.56 -9.62
CA VAL A 324 -27.30 20.80 -9.20
C VAL A 324 -25.78 20.65 -9.03
N PRO A 325 -25.26 19.64 -8.31
CA PRO A 325 -23.82 19.47 -8.14
C PRO A 325 -23.07 19.28 -9.45
N GLN A 326 -23.64 18.51 -10.37
CA GLN A 326 -23.01 18.23 -11.67
C GLN A 326 -23.05 19.45 -12.61
N VAL A 327 -24.10 20.24 -12.55
CA VAL A 327 -24.21 21.47 -13.34
C VAL A 327 -23.27 22.55 -12.81
N ASN A 328 -23.15 22.70 -11.50
CA ASN A 328 -22.28 23.70 -10.88
C ASN A 328 -20.79 23.33 -10.98
N GLY A 329 -20.47 22.05 -10.92
CA GLY A 329 -19.08 21.53 -10.97
C GLY A 329 -18.64 21.00 -12.34
N GLY A 330 -19.48 21.04 -13.34
CA GLY A 330 -19.25 20.45 -14.67
C GLY A 330 -19.59 21.39 -15.81
N ILE A 331 -19.64 20.82 -17.02
CA ILE A 331 -19.88 21.52 -18.29
C ILE A 331 -21.36 21.51 -18.69
N LEU A 332 -22.16 20.74 -17.97
CA LEU A 332 -23.57 20.63 -18.27
C LEU A 332 -24.24 22.00 -18.25
N PRO A 333 -25.18 22.27 -19.17
CA PRO A 333 -25.83 23.58 -19.28
C PRO A 333 -26.47 24.03 -17.98
N LYS A 334 -26.22 25.26 -17.56
CA LYS A 334 -26.77 25.81 -16.30
C LYS A 334 -28.29 25.76 -16.24
N SER A 335 -28.98 25.76 -17.38
CA SER A 335 -30.43 25.57 -17.45
C SER A 335 -30.91 24.22 -16.96
N TRP A 336 -30.05 23.20 -16.94
CA TRP A 336 -30.40 21.85 -16.45
C TRP A 336 -30.45 21.76 -14.91
N ALA A 337 -29.96 22.75 -14.20
CA ALA A 337 -30.15 22.84 -12.74
C ALA A 337 -31.62 23.09 -12.38
N THR A 338 -32.34 23.92 -13.16
CA THR A 338 -33.75 24.26 -12.93
C THR A 338 -34.72 23.41 -13.77
N HIS A 339 -34.30 23.07 -14.99
CA HIS A 339 -35.07 22.22 -15.93
C HIS A 339 -34.21 21.07 -16.40
N PRO A 340 -34.10 19.97 -15.59
CA PRO A 340 -33.24 18.87 -15.91
C PRO A 340 -33.69 18.15 -17.18
N ALA A 341 -32.74 17.91 -18.09
CA ALA A 341 -32.98 17.09 -19.27
C ALA A 341 -33.21 15.61 -18.84
N PRO A 342 -33.95 14.83 -19.64
CA PRO A 342 -34.12 13.40 -19.37
C PRO A 342 -32.75 12.69 -19.24
N VAL A 343 -32.65 11.74 -18.31
CA VAL A 343 -31.45 10.92 -18.15
C VAL A 343 -31.17 10.16 -19.43
N LYS A 344 -29.94 10.28 -19.96
CA LYS A 344 -29.48 9.56 -21.14
C LYS A 344 -28.23 8.76 -20.80
N THR A 345 -28.17 7.56 -21.36
CA THR A 345 -27.04 6.64 -21.24
C THR A 345 -26.61 6.19 -22.63
N PHE A 346 -25.32 5.89 -22.80
CA PHE A 346 -24.73 5.54 -24.07
C PHE A 346 -23.98 4.22 -23.97
N ILE A 347 -24.08 3.36 -25.00
CA ILE A 347 -23.30 2.12 -25.08
C ILE A 347 -21.86 2.45 -25.47
N GLY A 348 -21.69 3.32 -26.47
CA GLY A 348 -20.40 3.87 -26.87
C GLY A 348 -20.09 5.16 -26.14
N VAL A 349 -19.04 5.85 -26.59
CA VAL A 349 -18.61 7.12 -26.01
C VAL A 349 -19.72 8.16 -26.09
N PRO A 350 -20.09 8.81 -24.97
CA PRO A 350 -21.11 9.85 -24.98
C PRO A 350 -20.69 11.04 -25.84
N PRO A 351 -21.60 11.70 -26.55
CA PRO A 351 -21.32 12.98 -27.22
C PRO A 351 -20.84 14.03 -26.21
N SER A 352 -19.98 14.95 -26.64
CA SER A 352 -19.34 15.97 -25.79
C SER A 352 -20.33 16.78 -24.93
N GLN A 353 -21.51 17.09 -25.44
CA GLN A 353 -22.57 17.80 -24.71
C GLN A 353 -23.16 17.05 -23.50
N TYR A 354 -22.87 15.74 -23.36
CA TYR A 354 -23.30 14.87 -22.25
C TYR A 354 -22.13 14.38 -21.43
N GLN A 355 -20.90 14.77 -21.79
CA GLN A 355 -19.70 14.41 -21.01
C GLN A 355 -19.48 15.42 -19.87
N PRO A 356 -19.08 14.96 -18.69
CA PRO A 356 -18.81 15.85 -17.55
C PRO A 356 -17.40 16.49 -17.58
N THR A 357 -16.70 16.47 -18.72
CA THR A 357 -15.34 16.99 -18.86
C THR A 357 -15.21 17.86 -20.12
N ASP A 358 -14.68 19.08 -19.98
CA ASP A 358 -14.49 20.04 -21.10
C ASP A 358 -13.12 19.83 -21.76
N THR A 359 -12.98 18.70 -22.44
CA THR A 359 -11.75 18.36 -23.18
C THR A 359 -12.11 17.68 -24.49
N ASP A 360 -11.11 17.50 -25.36
CA ASP A 360 -11.26 16.68 -26.55
C ASP A 360 -11.78 15.28 -26.19
N LEU A 361 -12.59 14.68 -27.07
CA LEU A 361 -13.26 13.41 -26.86
C LEU A 361 -12.29 12.32 -26.36
N PHE A 362 -11.13 12.20 -27.00
CA PHE A 362 -10.10 11.23 -26.62
C PHE A 362 -9.49 11.51 -25.23
N ALA A 363 -9.26 12.78 -24.90
CA ALA A 363 -8.75 13.15 -23.56
C ALA A 363 -9.79 12.89 -22.47
N ALA A 364 -11.09 13.09 -22.74
CA ALA A 364 -12.16 12.77 -21.82
C ALA A 364 -12.25 11.26 -21.54
N GLU A 365 -12.15 10.43 -22.58
CA GLU A 365 -12.09 8.97 -22.43
C GLU A 365 -10.88 8.54 -21.58
N PHE A 366 -9.69 9.10 -21.86
CA PHE A 366 -8.49 8.82 -21.10
C PHE A 366 -8.58 9.28 -19.65
N ASN A 367 -9.24 10.39 -19.37
CA ASN A 367 -9.52 10.83 -18.01
C ASN A 367 -10.46 9.86 -17.29
N GLY A 368 -11.44 9.28 -17.99
CA GLY A 368 -12.24 8.16 -17.48
C GLY A 368 -11.35 6.96 -17.11
N ILE A 369 -10.41 6.59 -17.98
CA ILE A 369 -9.44 5.50 -17.71
C ILE A 369 -8.53 5.85 -16.53
N ASN A 370 -8.04 7.09 -16.41
CA ASN A 370 -7.24 7.52 -15.25
C ASN A 370 -8.00 7.39 -13.94
N SER A 371 -9.31 7.68 -13.94
CA SER A 371 -10.16 7.47 -12.76
C SER A 371 -10.28 5.98 -12.39
N ILE A 372 -10.37 5.08 -13.40
CA ILE A 372 -10.32 3.61 -13.16
C ILE A 372 -8.97 3.22 -12.55
N VAL A 373 -7.88 3.70 -13.13
CA VAL A 373 -6.51 3.43 -12.64
C VAL A 373 -6.34 3.91 -11.20
N TYR A 374 -6.80 5.11 -10.90
CA TYR A 374 -6.76 5.63 -9.54
C TYR A 374 -7.58 4.77 -8.57
N ALA A 375 -8.76 4.32 -8.99
CA ALA A 375 -9.61 3.45 -8.19
C ALA A 375 -8.96 2.07 -7.89
N TYR A 376 -8.10 1.55 -8.79
CA TYR A 376 -7.34 0.32 -8.58
C TYR A 376 -5.95 0.52 -7.97
N SER A 377 -5.58 1.74 -7.58
CA SER A 377 -4.21 2.11 -7.19
C SER A 377 -3.86 1.76 -5.75
N GLY A 378 -3.66 0.49 -5.42
CA GLY A 378 -3.19 0.07 -4.10
C GLY A 378 -1.87 -0.70 -4.11
N ALA A 379 -1.34 -1.02 -5.30
CA ALA A 379 -0.15 -1.87 -5.42
C ALA A 379 1.10 -1.25 -4.79
N VAL A 380 1.17 0.06 -4.64
CA VAL A 380 2.25 0.78 -3.94
C VAL A 380 2.39 0.38 -2.47
N LEU A 381 1.32 -0.11 -1.84
CA LEU A 381 1.30 -0.58 -0.45
C LEU A 381 1.56 -2.09 -0.32
N PHE A 382 1.54 -2.87 -1.42
CA PHE A 382 1.60 -4.32 -1.37
C PHE A 382 2.88 -4.85 -0.74
N ILE A 383 4.02 -4.19 -0.95
CA ILE A 383 5.28 -4.58 -0.31
C ILE A 383 5.21 -4.37 1.21
N ALA A 384 4.60 -3.28 1.67
CA ALA A 384 4.40 -3.04 3.09
C ALA A 384 3.48 -4.10 3.71
N PHE A 385 2.40 -4.49 3.02
CA PHE A 385 1.52 -5.57 3.47
C PHE A 385 2.23 -6.92 3.52
N LEU A 386 3.02 -7.26 2.48
CA LEU A 386 3.83 -8.47 2.42
C LEU A 386 4.85 -8.54 3.56
N ALA A 387 5.49 -7.41 3.89
CA ALA A 387 6.46 -7.32 4.98
C ALA A 387 5.84 -7.57 6.37
N GLU A 388 4.54 -7.30 6.54
CA GLU A 388 3.80 -7.53 7.79
C GLU A 388 3.10 -8.90 7.84
N MET A 389 3.05 -9.64 6.73
CA MET A 389 2.40 -10.95 6.67
C MET A 389 3.18 -12.03 7.41
N ARG A 390 2.45 -12.81 8.23
CA ARG A 390 2.99 -14.00 8.89
C ARG A 390 3.43 -15.07 7.88
N HIS A 391 2.63 -15.26 6.81
CA HIS A 391 2.90 -16.21 5.73
C HIS A 391 2.80 -15.49 4.37
N PRO A 392 3.88 -14.85 3.89
CA PRO A 392 3.88 -14.13 2.62
C PRO A 392 3.51 -14.99 1.40
N MET A 393 3.69 -16.31 1.51
CA MET A 393 3.30 -17.26 0.45
C MET A 393 1.80 -17.26 0.16
N ASP A 394 0.95 -16.86 1.13
CA ASP A 394 -0.50 -16.81 0.99
C ASP A 394 -1.03 -15.47 0.44
N PHE A 395 -0.17 -14.50 0.19
CA PHE A 395 -0.57 -13.17 -0.29
C PHE A 395 -1.38 -13.20 -1.60
N TRP A 396 -1.07 -14.13 -2.50
CA TRP A 396 -1.82 -14.29 -3.74
C TRP A 396 -3.32 -14.52 -3.51
N LYS A 397 -3.70 -15.24 -2.43
CA LYS A 397 -5.10 -15.46 -2.05
C LYS A 397 -5.79 -14.13 -1.75
N ALA A 398 -5.13 -13.29 -0.93
CA ALA A 398 -5.65 -11.97 -0.58
C ALA A 398 -5.81 -11.09 -1.82
N VAL A 399 -4.79 -11.02 -2.70
CA VAL A 399 -4.83 -10.19 -3.91
C VAL A 399 -5.91 -10.65 -4.88
N PHE A 400 -5.94 -11.94 -5.24
CA PHE A 400 -6.92 -12.41 -6.24
C PHE A 400 -8.35 -12.29 -5.75
N VAL A 401 -8.62 -12.63 -4.48
CA VAL A 401 -9.96 -12.49 -3.90
C VAL A 401 -10.37 -11.02 -3.81
N ALA A 402 -9.46 -10.13 -3.37
CA ALA A 402 -9.74 -8.69 -3.30
C ALA A 402 -9.99 -8.10 -4.69
N GLN A 403 -9.11 -8.35 -5.66
CA GLN A 403 -9.26 -7.80 -7.01
C GLN A 403 -10.50 -8.32 -7.73
N PHE A 404 -10.85 -9.60 -7.54
CA PHE A 404 -12.10 -10.15 -8.07
C PHE A 404 -13.31 -9.45 -7.46
N PHE A 405 -13.37 -9.33 -6.13
CA PHE A 405 -14.46 -8.65 -5.42
C PHE A 405 -14.59 -7.20 -5.88
N ILE A 406 -13.48 -6.46 -5.94
CA ILE A 406 -13.45 -5.05 -6.37
C ILE A 406 -13.91 -4.91 -7.82
N CYS A 407 -13.45 -5.78 -8.72
CA CYS A 407 -13.85 -5.78 -10.13
C CYS A 407 -15.36 -5.98 -10.30
N VAL A 408 -15.94 -6.91 -9.54
CA VAL A 408 -17.40 -7.15 -9.55
C VAL A 408 -18.14 -5.93 -9.01
N VAL A 409 -17.70 -5.35 -7.88
CA VAL A 409 -18.33 -4.18 -7.29
C VAL A 409 -18.27 -2.99 -8.25
N TYR A 410 -17.13 -2.71 -8.86
CA TYR A 410 -16.96 -1.58 -9.77
C TYR A 410 -17.80 -1.72 -11.04
N SER A 411 -17.77 -2.90 -11.66
CA SER A 411 -18.52 -3.14 -12.90
C SER A 411 -20.03 -3.07 -12.64
N PHE A 412 -20.48 -3.71 -11.56
CA PHE A 412 -21.91 -3.71 -11.20
C PHE A 412 -22.37 -2.32 -10.81
N PHE A 413 -21.69 -1.67 -9.85
CA PHE A 413 -22.13 -0.37 -9.33
C PHE A 413 -22.02 0.73 -10.38
N GLY A 414 -20.93 0.76 -11.15
CA GLY A 414 -20.76 1.71 -12.23
C GLY A 414 -21.90 1.60 -13.23
N ALA A 415 -22.18 0.39 -13.75
CA ALA A 415 -23.25 0.18 -14.71
C ALA A 415 -24.65 0.48 -14.12
N PHE A 416 -24.90 0.01 -12.90
CA PHE A 416 -26.18 0.23 -12.21
C PHE A 416 -26.44 1.73 -11.99
N SER A 417 -25.52 2.44 -11.36
CA SER A 417 -25.70 3.86 -11.05
C SER A 417 -25.73 4.72 -12.30
N TYR A 418 -24.92 4.39 -13.33
CA TYR A 418 -24.96 5.10 -14.61
C TYR A 418 -26.30 4.94 -15.32
N THR A 419 -26.98 3.80 -15.19
CA THR A 419 -28.32 3.60 -15.74
C THR A 419 -29.32 4.63 -15.22
N TYR A 420 -29.25 4.97 -13.93
CA TYR A 420 -30.18 5.91 -13.29
C TYR A 420 -29.71 7.36 -13.32
N TYR A 421 -28.41 7.60 -13.34
CA TYR A 421 -27.83 8.96 -13.24
C TYR A 421 -27.38 9.51 -14.60
N GLY A 422 -26.96 8.64 -15.55
CA GLY A 422 -26.53 9.05 -16.89
C GLY A 422 -25.51 10.18 -16.86
N GLN A 423 -25.79 11.25 -17.60
CA GLN A 423 -24.96 12.47 -17.68
C GLN A 423 -24.84 13.23 -16.35
N TYR A 424 -25.70 12.97 -15.37
CA TYR A 424 -25.63 13.59 -14.04
C TYR A 424 -24.72 12.85 -13.07
N SER A 425 -24.04 11.80 -13.51
CA SER A 425 -23.06 11.08 -12.69
C SER A 425 -21.92 12.03 -12.28
N TYR A 426 -21.69 12.13 -10.98
CA TYR A 426 -20.67 12.99 -10.40
C TYR A 426 -19.50 12.17 -9.83
N SER A 427 -18.34 12.79 -9.68
CA SER A 427 -17.12 12.10 -9.22
C SER A 427 -17.21 11.50 -7.82
N LEU A 428 -18.00 12.12 -6.96
CA LEU A 428 -18.37 11.58 -5.66
C LEU A 428 -19.87 11.35 -5.71
N VAL A 429 -20.29 10.15 -6.08
CA VAL A 429 -21.70 9.82 -6.36
C VAL A 429 -22.65 10.19 -5.23
N ASN A 430 -22.20 10.17 -3.98
CA ASN A 430 -23.01 10.56 -2.82
C ASN A 430 -23.53 12.00 -2.92
N GLN A 431 -22.85 12.85 -3.68
CA GLN A 431 -23.21 14.27 -3.82
C GLN A 431 -24.43 14.51 -4.70
N VAL A 432 -24.82 13.54 -5.52
CA VAL A 432 -26.01 13.62 -6.38
C VAL A 432 -27.17 12.74 -5.89
N VAL A 433 -27.03 12.14 -4.71
CA VAL A 433 -28.05 11.28 -4.10
C VAL A 433 -29.23 12.09 -3.60
N GLN A 434 -30.45 11.63 -3.88
CA GLN A 434 -31.69 12.14 -3.31
C GLN A 434 -32.45 11.00 -2.57
N PRO A 435 -33.27 11.27 -1.56
CA PRO A 435 -33.52 12.58 -0.91
C PRO A 435 -32.40 12.96 0.07
N LEU A 436 -32.42 14.20 0.56
CA LEU A 436 -31.44 14.78 1.46
C LEU A 436 -31.09 13.87 2.67
N GLY A 437 -32.05 13.18 3.26
CA GLY A 437 -31.78 12.27 4.38
C GLY A 437 -30.86 11.09 4.02
N LEU A 438 -31.00 10.50 2.81
CA LEU A 438 -30.12 9.43 2.34
C LEU A 438 -28.75 9.98 1.91
N GLN A 439 -28.71 11.18 1.36
CA GLN A 439 -27.48 11.89 1.03
C GLN A 439 -26.65 12.18 2.29
N ILE A 440 -27.27 12.74 3.34
CA ILE A 440 -26.60 12.99 4.63
C ILE A 440 -26.07 11.69 5.23
N ALA A 441 -26.88 10.62 5.24
CA ALA A 441 -26.45 9.32 5.76
C ALA A 441 -25.25 8.76 4.98
N GLY A 442 -25.31 8.78 3.64
CA GLY A 442 -24.21 8.37 2.78
C GLY A 442 -22.94 9.20 2.99
N ASN A 443 -23.08 10.52 3.11
CA ASN A 443 -21.96 11.44 3.34
C ASN A 443 -21.31 11.22 4.70
N VAL A 444 -22.07 11.00 5.77
CA VAL A 444 -21.52 10.72 7.11
C VAL A 444 -20.73 9.41 7.11
N LEU A 445 -21.27 8.35 6.49
CA LEU A 445 -20.56 7.08 6.38
C LEU A 445 -19.28 7.22 5.53
N SER A 446 -19.35 7.94 4.41
CA SER A 446 -18.19 8.23 3.55
C SER A 446 -17.15 9.10 4.26
N LEU A 447 -17.56 10.01 5.13
CA LEU A 447 -16.64 10.80 5.94
C LEU A 447 -15.81 9.89 6.87
N ILE A 448 -16.44 8.92 7.53
CA ILE A 448 -15.75 7.97 8.42
C ILE A 448 -14.79 7.09 7.63
N THR A 449 -15.25 6.48 6.54
CA THR A 449 -14.43 5.56 5.73
C THR A 449 -13.29 6.27 5.01
N GLY A 450 -13.53 7.48 4.53
CA GLY A 450 -12.50 8.30 3.88
C GLY A 450 -11.38 8.71 4.85
N TRP A 451 -11.70 9.03 6.11
CA TRP A 451 -10.68 9.30 7.12
C TRP A 451 -9.79 8.08 7.39
N LEU A 452 -10.36 6.87 7.40
CA LEU A 452 -9.57 5.65 7.58
C LEU A 452 -8.58 5.43 6.43
N ALA A 453 -9.01 5.70 5.20
CA ALA A 453 -8.12 5.64 4.04
C ALA A 453 -7.00 6.70 4.12
N ILE A 454 -7.33 7.95 4.48
CA ILE A 454 -6.33 9.02 4.62
C ILE A 454 -5.27 8.65 5.65
N PHE A 455 -5.65 8.05 6.79
CA PHE A 455 -4.70 7.66 7.83
C PHE A 455 -3.72 6.59 7.36
N LEU A 456 -4.18 5.66 6.54
CA LEU A 456 -3.31 4.65 5.95
C LEU A 456 -2.26 5.31 5.05
N TYR A 457 -2.68 6.14 4.11
CA TYR A 457 -1.78 6.85 3.19
C TYR A 457 -0.83 7.81 3.92
N PHE A 458 -1.35 8.56 4.90
CA PHE A 458 -0.53 9.46 5.73
C PHE A 458 0.54 8.68 6.52
N ASN A 459 0.15 7.59 7.20
CA ASN A 459 1.05 6.84 8.05
C ASN A 459 2.19 6.19 7.23
N VAL A 460 1.84 5.54 6.12
CA VAL A 460 2.82 4.93 5.23
C VAL A 460 3.66 6.00 4.54
N GLY A 461 3.02 7.05 4.01
CA GLY A 461 3.69 8.14 3.30
C GLY A 461 4.69 8.90 4.18
N LEU A 462 4.28 9.29 5.38
CA LEU A 462 5.15 10.01 6.31
C LEU A 462 6.31 9.11 6.78
N LYS A 463 6.06 7.81 7.03
CA LYS A 463 7.14 6.85 7.35
C LYS A 463 8.12 6.72 6.19
N THR A 464 7.64 6.57 4.97
CA THR A 464 8.49 6.49 3.78
C THR A 464 9.35 7.74 3.64
N ILE A 465 8.75 8.94 3.73
CA ILE A 465 9.50 10.20 3.66
C ILE A 465 10.52 10.31 4.80
N TYR A 466 10.14 9.99 6.03
CA TYR A 466 11.02 10.11 7.18
C TYR A 466 12.18 9.11 7.16
N ILE A 467 11.89 7.82 6.87
CA ILE A 467 12.90 6.76 6.89
C ILE A 467 13.76 6.82 5.65
N GLU A 468 13.15 6.81 4.46
CA GLU A 468 13.87 6.62 3.20
C GLU A 468 14.52 7.92 2.67
N ILE A 469 13.96 9.08 3.03
CA ILE A 469 14.51 10.38 2.63
C ILE A 469 15.16 11.05 3.83
N GLY A 470 14.46 11.17 4.94
CA GLY A 470 14.93 11.88 6.12
C GLY A 470 16.16 11.24 6.76
N GLN A 471 16.10 9.96 7.08
CA GLN A 471 17.21 9.26 7.73
C GLN A 471 18.38 9.01 6.77
N GLU A 472 18.11 8.63 5.53
CA GLU A 472 19.17 8.28 4.59
C GLU A 472 19.86 9.49 3.96
N LEU A 473 19.09 10.47 3.45
CA LEU A 473 19.66 11.65 2.78
C LEU A 473 19.98 12.78 3.76
N LEU A 474 19.07 13.07 4.71
CA LEU A 474 19.24 14.18 5.66
C LEU A 474 19.88 13.74 6.99
N LYS A 475 20.18 12.44 7.17
CA LYS A 475 20.78 11.84 8.37
C LYS A 475 20.00 12.18 9.66
N LEU A 476 18.67 12.21 9.57
CA LEU A 476 17.81 12.43 10.74
C LEU A 476 17.93 11.26 11.73
N PRO A 477 17.76 11.51 13.03
CA PRO A 477 17.83 10.45 14.03
C PRO A 477 16.68 9.45 13.83
N PRO A 478 16.88 8.16 14.16
CA PRO A 478 15.84 7.12 14.07
C PRO A 478 14.57 7.50 14.83
N ILE A 479 13.42 7.12 14.30
CA ILE A 479 12.07 7.40 14.90
C ILE A 479 11.96 6.85 16.33
N THR A 480 12.69 5.78 16.64
CA THR A 480 12.70 5.14 17.96
C THR A 480 13.35 6.01 19.04
N THR A 481 14.28 6.90 18.68
CA THR A 481 14.97 7.80 19.61
C THR A 481 14.05 8.92 20.09
N THR A 482 14.35 9.48 21.28
CA THR A 482 13.60 10.63 21.83
C THR A 482 13.62 11.83 20.88
N LYS A 483 14.79 12.15 20.30
CA LYS A 483 14.91 13.23 19.30
C LYS A 483 14.09 12.94 18.04
N GLY A 484 14.14 11.70 17.54
CA GLY A 484 13.34 11.29 16.38
C GLY A 484 11.84 11.41 16.63
N LYS A 485 11.37 11.10 17.85
CA LYS A 485 9.95 11.28 18.24
C LYS A 485 9.52 12.74 18.17
N TYR A 486 10.32 13.69 18.69
CA TYR A 486 10.00 15.12 18.61
C TYR A 486 9.97 15.63 17.17
N ILE A 487 10.93 15.20 16.33
CA ILE A 487 10.94 15.56 14.90
C ILE A 487 9.69 15.02 14.22
N TRP A 488 9.30 13.78 14.49
CA TRP A 488 8.06 13.17 13.98
C TRP A 488 6.81 14.00 14.34
N TRP A 489 6.74 14.45 15.60
CA TRP A 489 5.65 15.29 16.07
C TRP A 489 5.60 16.66 15.37
N GLY A 490 6.74 17.18 14.94
CA GLY A 490 6.83 18.44 14.20
C GLY A 490 6.54 18.27 12.69
N VAL A 491 7.05 17.19 12.07
CA VAL A 491 6.90 16.95 10.62
C VAL A 491 5.45 16.59 10.26
N GLY A 492 4.73 15.88 11.12
CA GLY A 492 3.32 15.52 10.89
C GLY A 492 2.43 16.72 10.60
N PRO A 493 2.33 17.73 11.46
CA PRO A 493 1.58 18.95 11.18
C PRO A 493 2.01 19.69 9.91
N ILE A 494 3.30 19.78 9.65
CA ILE A 494 3.82 20.42 8.43
C ILE A 494 3.31 19.68 7.19
N TYR A 495 3.35 18.35 7.21
CA TYR A 495 2.83 17.53 6.12
C TYR A 495 1.34 17.82 5.86
N TRP A 496 0.51 17.90 6.92
CA TRP A 496 -0.92 18.19 6.81
C TRP A 496 -1.21 19.61 6.32
N ILE A 497 -0.44 20.61 6.77
CA ILE A 497 -0.58 22.00 6.30
C ILE A 497 -0.23 22.07 4.80
N LEU A 498 0.86 21.42 4.38
CA LEU A 498 1.23 21.37 2.96
C LEU A 498 0.16 20.65 2.13
N ALA A 499 -0.39 19.54 2.64
CA ALA A 499 -1.47 18.82 1.96
C ALA A 499 -2.72 19.70 1.82
N PHE A 500 -3.09 20.46 2.85
CA PHE A 500 -4.18 21.42 2.79
C PHE A 500 -3.93 22.52 1.74
N VAL A 501 -2.73 23.11 1.72
CA VAL A 501 -2.38 24.15 0.74
C VAL A 501 -2.52 23.61 -0.68
N VAL A 502 -1.99 22.42 -0.97
CA VAL A 502 -2.09 21.79 -2.29
C VAL A 502 -3.55 21.46 -2.63
N ALA A 503 -4.32 20.88 -1.71
CA ALA A 503 -5.72 20.54 -1.91
C ALA A 503 -6.59 21.78 -2.20
N MET A 504 -6.34 22.90 -1.52
CA MET A 504 -7.08 24.15 -1.77
C MET A 504 -6.62 24.88 -3.01
N SER A 505 -5.38 24.66 -3.47
CA SER A 505 -4.88 25.26 -4.72
C SER A 505 -5.42 24.55 -5.98
N VAL A 506 -5.82 23.28 -5.87
CA VAL A 506 -6.39 22.48 -6.96
C VAL A 506 -7.76 21.93 -6.53
N PRO A 507 -8.80 22.77 -6.41
CA PRO A 507 -10.08 22.36 -5.84
C PRO A 507 -10.92 21.46 -6.75
N GLN A 508 -10.44 21.15 -7.94
CA GLN A 508 -11.06 20.23 -8.90
C GLN A 508 -10.69 18.77 -8.59
N PHE A 509 -11.55 18.09 -7.83
CA PHE A 509 -11.31 16.71 -7.37
C PHE A 509 -10.98 15.75 -8.51
N ASN A 510 -11.75 15.79 -9.62
CA ASN A 510 -11.55 14.89 -10.76
C ASN A 510 -10.22 15.12 -11.49
N ALA A 511 -9.92 16.36 -11.84
CA ALA A 511 -8.70 16.68 -12.57
C ALA A 511 -7.47 16.35 -11.72
N PHE A 512 -7.53 16.60 -10.41
CA PHE A 512 -6.44 16.26 -9.50
C PHE A 512 -6.28 14.74 -9.34
N THR A 513 -7.39 14.00 -9.16
CA THR A 513 -7.38 12.54 -9.09
C THR A 513 -6.81 11.92 -10.37
N ASN A 514 -7.22 12.43 -11.54
CA ASN A 514 -6.75 11.95 -12.84
C ASN A 514 -5.25 12.21 -13.04
N PHE A 515 -4.75 13.37 -12.57
CA PHE A 515 -3.33 13.68 -12.63
C PHE A 515 -2.51 12.71 -11.77
N VAL A 516 -2.92 12.47 -10.51
CA VAL A 516 -2.25 11.51 -9.64
C VAL A 516 -2.39 10.09 -10.20
N GLY A 517 -3.55 9.74 -10.76
CA GLY A 517 -3.81 8.47 -11.42
C GLY A 517 -2.88 8.20 -12.59
N GLY A 518 -2.82 9.13 -13.55
CA GLY A 518 -2.01 9.00 -14.76
C GLY A 518 -0.52 8.99 -14.51
N LEU A 519 -0.01 9.93 -13.69
CA LEU A 519 1.42 10.08 -13.47
C LEU A 519 2.00 9.06 -12.49
N PHE A 520 1.35 8.84 -11.36
CA PHE A 520 1.90 8.02 -10.27
C PHE A 520 1.23 6.65 -10.17
N SER A 521 -0.10 6.60 -10.04
CA SER A 521 -0.80 5.35 -9.76
C SER A 521 -0.61 4.33 -10.87
N LEU A 522 -0.60 4.78 -12.12
CA LEU A 522 -0.34 3.92 -13.28
C LEU A 522 1.04 3.29 -13.23
N ASN A 523 2.06 4.07 -12.87
CA ASN A 523 3.42 3.57 -12.78
C ASN A 523 3.60 2.61 -11.61
N PHE A 524 3.15 2.96 -10.40
CA PHE A 524 3.32 2.10 -9.23
C PHE A 524 2.47 0.83 -9.29
N THR A 525 1.28 0.90 -9.88
CA THR A 525 0.41 -0.28 -9.97
C THR A 525 0.82 -1.19 -11.12
N TYR A 526 1.13 -0.65 -12.30
CA TYR A 526 1.32 -1.47 -13.50
C TYR A 526 2.78 -1.50 -13.97
N SER A 527 3.38 -0.34 -14.30
CA SER A 527 4.69 -0.28 -14.95
C SER A 527 5.81 -0.85 -14.08
N PHE A 528 5.88 -0.43 -12.82
CA PHE A 528 6.96 -0.83 -11.91
C PHE A 528 6.87 -2.29 -11.49
N ALA A 529 5.67 -2.84 -11.34
CA ALA A 529 5.46 -4.26 -11.08
C ALA A 529 6.03 -5.14 -12.21
N GLY A 530 5.70 -4.79 -13.45
CA GLY A 530 6.24 -5.48 -14.64
C GLY A 530 7.74 -5.30 -14.79
N MET A 531 8.28 -4.11 -14.50
CA MET A 531 9.71 -3.81 -14.57
C MET A 531 10.51 -4.62 -13.57
N MET A 532 10.09 -4.69 -12.31
CA MET A 532 10.75 -5.51 -11.28
C MET A 532 10.74 -6.99 -11.65
N TYR A 533 9.58 -7.51 -12.06
CA TYR A 533 9.43 -8.91 -12.42
C TYR A 533 10.25 -9.28 -13.66
N THR A 534 10.24 -8.42 -14.69
CA THR A 534 11.07 -8.61 -15.90
C THR A 534 12.54 -8.66 -15.53
N ALA A 535 13.03 -7.69 -14.74
CA ALA A 535 14.43 -7.64 -14.32
C ALA A 535 14.84 -8.89 -13.51
N LEU A 536 14.00 -9.30 -12.56
CA LEU A 536 14.23 -10.52 -11.78
C LEU A 536 14.36 -11.74 -12.69
N LYS A 537 13.40 -11.93 -13.62
CA LYS A 537 13.42 -13.07 -14.54
C LYS A 537 14.62 -13.05 -15.48
N VAL A 538 14.98 -11.90 -16.01
CA VAL A 538 16.18 -11.73 -16.83
C VAL A 538 17.43 -12.14 -16.06
N GLN A 539 17.58 -11.74 -14.82
CA GLN A 539 18.73 -12.12 -13.99
C GLN A 539 18.73 -13.62 -13.66
N GLN A 540 17.58 -14.20 -13.33
CA GLN A 540 17.46 -15.64 -13.07
C GLN A 540 17.83 -16.50 -14.29
N TYR A 541 17.28 -16.18 -15.47
CA TYR A 541 17.57 -16.93 -16.70
C TYR A 541 18.92 -16.56 -17.33
N GLY A 542 19.53 -15.44 -16.95
CA GLY A 542 20.83 -14.99 -17.40
C GLY A 542 22.01 -15.76 -16.80
N GLN A 543 21.79 -16.54 -15.73
CA GLN A 543 22.85 -17.30 -15.06
C GLN A 543 23.41 -18.41 -15.98
N LEU A 544 24.75 -18.56 -15.96
CA LEU A 544 25.47 -19.66 -16.60
C LEU A 544 25.65 -20.82 -15.62
N PRO A 545 25.89 -22.03 -16.11
CA PRO A 545 26.25 -23.17 -15.26
C PRO A 545 27.48 -22.85 -14.40
N GLY A 546 27.41 -23.13 -13.10
CA GLY A 546 28.48 -22.82 -12.15
C GLY A 546 28.49 -21.40 -11.60
N GLU A 547 27.55 -20.53 -12.04
CA GLU A 547 27.31 -19.23 -11.39
C GLU A 547 26.34 -19.37 -10.21
N GLY A 548 26.57 -18.59 -9.17
CA GLY A 548 25.71 -18.54 -7.99
C GLY A 548 26.45 -18.05 -6.76
N PHE A 549 25.74 -18.04 -5.65
CA PHE A 549 26.30 -17.74 -4.34
C PHE A 549 26.65 -19.05 -3.60
N ASP A 550 27.88 -19.12 -3.08
CA ASP A 550 28.33 -20.24 -2.26
C ASP A 550 28.26 -19.83 -0.78
N PRO A 551 27.38 -20.44 0.01
CA PRO A 551 27.22 -20.09 1.43
C PRO A 551 28.45 -20.46 2.28
N ALA A 552 29.27 -21.45 1.86
CA ALA A 552 30.44 -21.91 2.60
C ALA A 552 31.60 -20.89 2.52
N THR A 553 31.77 -20.26 1.36
CA THR A 553 32.83 -19.28 1.12
C THR A 553 32.34 -17.83 1.21
N GLY A 554 31.02 -17.62 1.16
CA GLY A 554 30.41 -16.29 1.10
C GLY A 554 30.71 -15.53 -0.19
N VAL A 555 31.15 -16.21 -1.23
CA VAL A 555 31.55 -15.63 -2.51
C VAL A 555 30.50 -15.91 -3.57
N THR A 556 30.19 -14.87 -4.36
CA THR A 556 29.35 -15.02 -5.56
C THR A 556 30.22 -15.18 -6.79
N THR A 557 30.05 -16.28 -7.50
CA THR A 557 30.74 -16.52 -8.78
C THR A 557 29.88 -16.01 -9.92
N ARG A 558 30.43 -15.11 -10.73
CA ARG A 558 29.85 -14.61 -11.97
C ARG A 558 30.90 -14.68 -13.09
N HIS A 559 30.54 -15.27 -14.22
CA HIS A 559 31.45 -15.37 -15.36
C HIS A 559 31.33 -14.19 -16.31
N ASP A 560 30.14 -13.54 -16.35
CA ASP A 560 29.92 -12.36 -17.19
C ASP A 560 28.97 -11.36 -16.53
N GLY A 561 28.89 -10.17 -17.11
CA GLY A 561 28.04 -9.08 -16.65
C GLY A 561 27.59 -8.17 -17.80
N GLY A 562 26.80 -7.14 -17.47
CA GLY A 562 26.40 -6.11 -18.41
C GLY A 562 25.38 -6.56 -19.47
N PRO A 563 25.33 -5.90 -20.65
CA PRO A 563 24.26 -6.08 -21.63
C PRO A 563 24.14 -7.52 -22.19
N LYS A 564 25.26 -8.25 -22.27
CA LYS A 564 25.28 -9.64 -22.79
C LYS A 564 24.49 -10.58 -21.89
N ARG A 565 24.65 -10.46 -20.55
CA ARG A 565 23.92 -11.24 -19.56
C ARG A 565 22.43 -10.91 -19.62
N TRP A 566 22.07 -9.63 -19.69
CA TRP A 566 20.70 -9.17 -19.82
C TRP A 566 20.01 -9.70 -21.07
N MET A 567 20.67 -9.61 -22.24
CA MET A 567 20.13 -10.12 -23.50
C MET A 567 19.93 -11.64 -23.46
N ARG A 568 20.94 -12.38 -22.94
CA ARG A 568 20.83 -13.83 -22.78
C ARG A 568 19.63 -14.20 -21.87
N GLY A 569 19.49 -13.56 -20.72
CA GLY A 569 18.40 -13.82 -19.78
C GLY A 569 17.05 -13.48 -20.38
N PHE A 570 16.96 -12.36 -21.10
CA PHE A 570 15.74 -11.94 -21.78
C PHE A 570 15.28 -12.97 -22.81
N LEU A 571 16.19 -13.43 -23.66
CA LEU A 571 15.87 -14.40 -24.71
C LEU A 571 15.62 -15.82 -24.17
N LYS A 572 16.41 -16.28 -23.19
CA LYS A 572 16.23 -17.60 -22.57
C LYS A 572 14.92 -17.70 -21.79
N GLY A 573 14.55 -16.60 -21.11
CA GLY A 573 13.32 -16.50 -20.32
C GLY A 573 12.12 -15.95 -21.09
N TRP A 574 12.11 -15.93 -22.43
CA TRP A 574 11.16 -15.19 -23.27
C TRP A 574 9.68 -15.41 -22.93
N LYS A 575 9.30 -16.60 -22.45
CA LYS A 575 7.92 -16.92 -22.06
C LYS A 575 7.41 -16.04 -20.89
N PHE A 576 8.31 -15.55 -20.05
CA PHE A 576 7.98 -14.69 -18.90
C PHE A 576 8.44 -13.25 -19.12
N THR A 577 9.63 -13.07 -19.72
CA THR A 577 10.26 -11.76 -19.89
C THR A 577 9.56 -10.91 -20.94
N VAL A 578 9.18 -11.51 -22.09
CA VAL A 578 8.52 -10.76 -23.18
C VAL A 578 7.13 -10.27 -22.77
N PRO A 579 6.21 -11.11 -22.24
CA PRO A 579 4.91 -10.61 -21.78
C PRO A 579 5.01 -9.54 -20.69
N ALA A 580 5.92 -9.73 -19.71
CA ALA A 580 6.10 -8.74 -18.63
C ALA A 580 6.74 -7.45 -19.15
N PHE A 581 7.62 -7.51 -20.13
CA PHE A 581 8.21 -6.34 -20.79
C PHE A 581 7.17 -5.56 -21.61
N ILE A 582 6.34 -6.25 -22.39
CA ILE A 582 5.23 -5.64 -23.13
C ILE A 582 4.26 -4.97 -22.15
N TYR A 583 3.93 -5.65 -21.06
CA TYR A 583 3.11 -5.11 -19.99
C TYR A 583 3.69 -3.81 -19.40
N THR A 584 4.99 -3.80 -19.13
CA THR A 584 5.72 -2.62 -18.64
C THR A 584 5.64 -1.45 -19.64
N CYS A 585 5.92 -1.73 -20.92
CA CYS A 585 5.87 -0.72 -21.98
C CYS A 585 4.45 -0.16 -22.17
N ALA A 586 3.43 -1.02 -22.13
CA ALA A 586 2.03 -0.60 -22.19
C ALA A 586 1.66 0.31 -21.00
N GLY A 587 2.10 -0.04 -19.79
CA GLY A 587 1.91 0.79 -18.60
C GLY A 587 2.59 2.15 -18.72
N LEU A 588 3.84 2.21 -19.20
CA LEU A 588 4.56 3.47 -19.40
C LEU A 588 3.90 4.34 -20.48
N ALA A 589 3.48 3.75 -21.59
CA ALA A 589 2.77 4.47 -22.65
C ALA A 589 1.42 5.03 -22.14
N ALA A 590 0.65 4.21 -21.43
CA ALA A 590 -0.60 4.63 -20.80
C ALA A 590 -0.38 5.76 -19.78
N SER A 591 0.73 5.73 -19.01
CA SER A 591 1.07 6.79 -18.07
C SER A 591 1.38 8.12 -18.78
N GLY A 592 2.10 8.07 -19.90
CA GLY A 592 2.35 9.26 -20.71
C GLY A 592 1.06 9.89 -21.25
N MET A 593 0.19 9.06 -21.86
CA MET A 593 -1.09 9.49 -22.39
C MET A 593 -2.05 9.96 -21.29
N GLY A 594 -2.09 9.24 -20.16
CA GLY A 594 -2.92 9.58 -19.02
C GLY A 594 -2.51 10.91 -18.37
N THR A 595 -1.21 11.14 -18.22
CA THR A 595 -0.68 12.42 -17.71
C THR A 595 -1.03 13.57 -18.65
N TRP A 596 -0.86 13.37 -19.97
CA TRP A 596 -1.24 14.37 -20.97
C TRP A 596 -2.73 14.74 -20.89
N ALA A 597 -3.62 13.74 -20.86
CA ALA A 597 -5.06 13.98 -20.75
C ALA A 597 -5.44 14.69 -19.45
N ALA A 598 -4.79 14.35 -18.33
CA ALA A 598 -5.03 14.99 -17.05
C ALA A 598 -4.55 16.44 -17.01
N VAL A 599 -3.43 16.76 -17.67
CA VAL A 599 -2.94 18.14 -17.80
C VAL A 599 -3.91 18.98 -18.62
N LEU A 600 -4.45 18.47 -19.73
CA LEU A 600 -5.48 19.17 -20.50
C LEU A 600 -6.74 19.45 -19.66
N ALA A 601 -7.16 18.48 -18.83
CA ALA A 601 -8.29 18.70 -17.93
C ALA A 601 -8.00 19.77 -16.86
N LEU A 602 -6.75 19.84 -16.36
CA LEU A 602 -6.32 20.91 -15.44
C LEU A 602 -6.28 22.26 -16.16
N GLU A 603 -5.74 22.34 -17.38
CA GLU A 603 -5.75 23.57 -18.18
C GLU A 603 -7.17 24.07 -18.42
N ALA A 604 -8.10 23.18 -18.80
CA ALA A 604 -9.51 23.54 -18.98
C ALA A 604 -10.14 24.05 -17.67
N ALA A 605 -9.82 23.42 -16.53
CA ALA A 605 -10.34 23.82 -15.23
C ALA A 605 -9.85 25.20 -14.78
N PHE A 606 -8.59 25.56 -15.06
CA PHE A 606 -7.99 26.85 -14.70
C PHE A 606 -8.11 27.91 -15.81
N GLY A 607 -8.59 27.53 -16.99
CA GLY A 607 -8.74 28.41 -18.15
C GLY A 607 -9.86 29.46 -17.99
N PRO A 608 -9.96 30.43 -18.96
CA PRO A 608 -11.06 31.41 -18.98
C PRO A 608 -12.42 30.69 -19.13
N GLY A 609 -13.28 30.82 -18.14
CA GLY A 609 -14.59 30.14 -18.10
C GLY A 609 -14.55 28.75 -17.41
N GLY A 610 -13.39 28.33 -16.91
CA GLY A 610 -13.25 27.10 -16.17
C GLY A 610 -13.97 27.10 -14.81
N SER A 611 -14.18 25.93 -14.26
CA SER A 611 -14.97 25.70 -13.05
C SER A 611 -14.25 25.95 -11.72
N VAL A 612 -13.02 26.51 -11.74
CA VAL A 612 -12.23 26.78 -10.52
C VAL A 612 -12.71 28.07 -9.84
N THR A 613 -13.96 28.05 -9.37
CA THR A 613 -14.54 29.17 -8.62
C THR A 613 -14.28 29.09 -7.11
N THR A 614 -13.82 27.95 -6.62
CA THR A 614 -13.67 27.67 -5.17
C THR A 614 -12.23 27.74 -4.65
N SER A 615 -11.21 27.90 -5.55
CA SER A 615 -9.81 28.04 -5.12
C SER A 615 -9.63 29.28 -4.26
N TRP A 616 -9.26 29.06 -2.99
CA TRP A 616 -9.04 30.12 -1.99
C TRP A 616 -10.21 31.11 -1.83
N THR A 617 -11.45 30.70 -2.15
CA THR A 617 -12.65 31.51 -2.02
C THR A 617 -13.58 30.96 -0.93
N CYS A 618 -14.50 31.79 -0.45
CA CYS A 618 -15.52 31.39 0.51
C CYS A 618 -16.80 30.84 -0.14
N THR A 619 -16.80 30.59 -1.45
CA THR A 619 -17.98 30.08 -2.14
C THR A 619 -18.16 28.59 -1.83
N ASN A 620 -19.30 28.19 -1.28
CA ASN A 620 -19.65 26.79 -1.13
C ASN A 620 -20.29 26.30 -2.44
N PRO A 621 -19.70 25.34 -3.18
CA PRO A 621 -20.24 24.88 -4.47
C PRO A 621 -21.58 24.13 -4.34
N PHE A 622 -21.98 23.73 -3.13
CA PHE A 622 -23.22 22.99 -2.85
C PHE A 622 -24.34 23.87 -2.27
N TYR A 623 -24.06 25.14 -1.99
CA TYR A 623 -25.07 26.01 -1.44
C TYR A 623 -26.18 26.27 -2.45
N THR A 624 -27.41 25.96 -2.05
CA THR A 624 -28.63 26.05 -2.87
C THR A 624 -29.52 27.22 -2.46
N GLY A 625 -29.00 28.16 -1.62
CA GLY A 625 -29.60 29.24 -0.89
C GLY A 625 -30.67 30.06 -1.46
#